data_7005dc503978de0a5d1210a06c686147
#
_entry.id   7005dc503978de0a5d1210a06c686147
#
_cell.length_a   1.000
_cell.length_b   1.000
_cell.length_c   1.000
_cell.angle_alpha   90.00
_cell.angle_beta   90.00
_cell.angle_gamma   90.00
#
_symmetry.space_group_name_H-M   'P 1'
#
loop_
_entity.id
_entity.type
_entity.pdbx_description
1 polymer ?
#
loop_
_entity_poly.entity_id
_entity_poly.type
_entity_poly.pdbx_seq_one_letter_code
_entity_poly.pdbx_strand_id
1 'polypeptide(L)'
;PANGHVLRKLLLEFASLADQELASFIEANIACPCSMVDRIVPATTDADRDAISATLGLSDAWPVVAEPYFRFVIEDRFPHGRPALEKSGVEFVDDVEPYEHMKLRMLNGSHSAIAAIGQIVSLATVADAWAEKTVRDFIDVYWREVGRTLDPAVDGSEFAAGLRQRFANPSLQHKTMQIASDASQKVPLRILSP
;
A
#
# COMPACT_ATOMS: atom_id res chain seq x y z
N PRO A 1 -3.76 5.15 -6.53
CA PRO A 1 -4.32 4.37 -7.62
C PRO A 1 -3.92 4.95 -8.98
N ALA A 2 -3.83 4.08 -10.01
CA ALA A 2 -3.55 4.47 -11.38
C ALA A 2 -2.27 5.30 -11.56
N ASN A 3 -1.21 4.97 -10.83
CA ASN A 3 0.04 5.73 -10.81
C ASN A 3 0.70 5.85 -12.20
N GLY A 4 0.63 4.81 -13.02
CA GLY A 4 1.11 4.84 -14.40
C GLY A 4 0.33 5.84 -15.27
N HIS A 5 -1.00 5.89 -15.15
CA HIS A 5 -1.83 6.86 -15.87
C HIS A 5 -1.51 8.31 -15.45
N VAL A 6 -1.32 8.55 -14.15
CA VAL A 6 -0.92 9.88 -13.64
C VAL A 6 0.45 10.27 -14.19
N LEU A 7 1.43 9.36 -14.14
CA LEU A 7 2.76 9.61 -14.69
C LEU A 7 2.68 9.93 -16.19
N ARG A 8 1.96 9.12 -16.97
CA ARG A 8 1.81 9.34 -18.42
C ARG A 8 1.18 10.71 -18.72
N LYS A 9 0.13 11.06 -17.99
CA LYS A 9 -0.53 12.37 -18.14
C LYS A 9 0.46 13.52 -17.90
N LEU A 10 1.19 13.48 -16.78
CA LEU A 10 2.16 14.53 -16.44
C LEU A 10 3.31 14.63 -17.46
N LEU A 11 3.81 13.49 -17.96
CA LEU A 11 4.85 13.48 -18.98
C LEU A 11 4.36 14.12 -20.28
N LEU A 12 3.13 13.80 -20.72
CA LEU A 12 2.57 14.36 -21.94
C LEU A 12 2.28 15.88 -21.81
N GLU A 13 1.73 16.30 -20.67
CA GLU A 13 1.48 17.72 -20.40
C GLU A 13 2.80 18.50 -20.40
N PHE A 14 3.83 18.01 -19.70
CA PHE A 14 5.14 18.65 -19.66
C PHE A 14 5.80 18.69 -21.07
N ALA A 15 5.79 17.57 -21.78
CA ALA A 15 6.37 17.50 -23.12
C ALA A 15 5.66 18.47 -24.09
N SER A 16 4.34 18.55 -24.04
CA SER A 16 3.58 19.48 -24.92
C SER A 16 3.90 20.96 -24.70
N LEU A 17 4.35 21.32 -23.49
CA LEU A 17 4.81 22.68 -23.17
C LEU A 17 6.25 22.95 -23.65
N ALA A 18 7.05 21.91 -23.76
CA ALA A 18 8.48 22.00 -24.11
C ALA A 18 8.73 21.78 -25.61
N ASP A 19 8.15 20.72 -26.17
CA ASP A 19 8.37 20.26 -27.55
C ASP A 19 7.25 19.30 -27.99
N GLN A 20 6.53 19.66 -29.06
CA GLN A 20 5.45 18.85 -29.60
C GLN A 20 5.93 17.52 -30.20
N GLU A 21 7.13 17.46 -30.76
CA GLU A 21 7.70 16.21 -31.28
C GLU A 21 8.00 15.24 -30.14
N LEU A 22 8.49 15.75 -28.99
CA LEU A 22 8.69 14.97 -27.79
C LEU A 22 7.37 14.41 -27.25
N ALA A 23 6.32 15.20 -27.23
CA ALA A 23 4.99 14.73 -26.82
C ALA A 23 4.48 13.59 -27.70
N SER A 24 4.61 13.74 -29.02
CA SER A 24 4.24 12.71 -30.01
C SER A 24 5.08 11.43 -29.85
N PHE A 25 6.38 11.56 -29.57
CA PHE A 25 7.26 10.44 -29.31
C PHE A 25 6.83 9.68 -28.04
N ILE A 26 6.57 10.39 -26.95
CA ILE A 26 6.12 9.77 -25.67
C ILE A 26 4.79 9.04 -25.89
N GLU A 27 3.85 9.66 -26.58
CA GLU A 27 2.54 9.06 -26.85
C GLU A 27 2.64 7.74 -27.61
N ALA A 28 3.52 7.69 -28.61
CA ALA A 28 3.69 6.55 -29.49
C ALA A 28 4.58 5.44 -28.93
N ASN A 29 5.57 5.76 -28.08
CA ASN A 29 6.65 4.82 -27.76
C ASN A 29 6.79 4.52 -26.25
N ILE A 30 6.21 5.34 -25.35
CA ILE A 30 6.41 5.17 -23.91
C ILE A 30 5.17 4.57 -23.26
N ALA A 31 5.33 3.41 -22.65
CA ALA A 31 4.34 2.83 -21.75
C ALA A 31 4.66 3.23 -20.30
N CYS A 32 3.59 3.47 -19.54
CA CYS A 32 3.67 3.71 -18.09
C CYS A 32 2.75 2.70 -17.41
N PRO A 33 3.20 1.44 -17.19
CA PRO A 33 2.39 0.43 -16.54
C PRO A 33 2.03 0.87 -15.13
N CYS A 34 0.77 0.66 -14.74
CA CYS A 34 0.35 0.85 -13.36
C CYS A 34 0.92 -0.24 -12.48
N SER A 35 1.10 0.07 -11.20
CA SER A 35 1.62 -0.89 -10.23
C SER A 35 1.02 -0.68 -8.85
N MET A 36 0.89 -1.77 -8.10
CA MET A 36 0.48 -1.79 -6.71
C MET A 36 1.58 -2.43 -5.86
N VAL A 37 2.00 -1.75 -4.81
CA VAL A 37 2.93 -2.29 -3.81
C VAL A 37 2.22 -2.39 -2.47
N ASP A 38 2.35 -3.54 -1.81
CA ASP A 38 1.84 -3.77 -0.46
C ASP A 38 2.98 -4.22 0.45
N ARG A 39 3.33 -3.33 1.37
CA ARG A 39 4.23 -3.54 2.49
C ARG A 39 3.95 -2.49 3.54
N ILE A 40 3.80 -2.89 4.80
CA ILE A 40 3.65 -1.93 5.91
C ILE A 40 5.03 -1.43 6.31
N VAL A 41 5.19 -0.11 6.28
CA VAL A 41 6.43 0.60 6.59
C VAL A 41 6.10 1.68 7.62
N PRO A 42 6.26 1.41 8.93
CA PRO A 42 6.11 2.43 9.96
C PRO A 42 7.13 3.56 9.80
N ALA A 43 6.86 4.72 10.39
CA ALA A 43 7.84 5.80 10.45
C ALA A 43 9.04 5.35 11.29
N THR A 44 10.25 5.51 10.74
CA THR A 44 11.50 5.20 11.43
C THR A 44 11.71 6.16 12.60
N THR A 45 11.99 5.62 13.78
CA THR A 45 12.27 6.37 15.00
C THR A 45 13.78 6.57 15.20
N ASP A 46 14.17 7.46 16.12
CA ASP A 46 15.59 7.62 16.49
C ASP A 46 16.14 6.34 17.13
N ALA A 47 15.32 5.63 17.91
CA ALA A 47 15.70 4.34 18.49
C ALA A 47 15.99 3.28 17.40
N ASP A 48 15.22 3.28 16.30
CA ASP A 48 15.49 2.37 15.16
C ASP A 48 16.84 2.73 14.51
N ARG A 49 17.12 4.04 14.30
CA ARG A 49 18.39 4.50 13.72
C ARG A 49 19.58 4.08 14.58
N ASP A 50 19.47 4.27 15.88
CA ASP A 50 20.52 3.90 16.83
C ASP A 50 20.77 2.39 16.83
N ALA A 51 19.72 1.59 16.90
CA ALA A 51 19.80 0.13 16.90
C ALA A 51 20.40 -0.41 15.58
N ILE A 52 19.98 0.12 14.44
CA ILE A 52 20.48 -0.29 13.13
C ILE A 52 21.95 0.13 12.97
N SER A 53 22.28 1.37 13.31
CA SER A 53 23.68 1.86 13.27
C SER A 53 24.61 1.04 14.15
N ALA A 54 24.17 0.67 15.35
CA ALA A 54 24.92 -0.22 16.25
C ALA A 54 25.14 -1.62 15.65
N THR A 55 24.11 -2.16 14.99
CA THR A 55 24.19 -3.49 14.34
C THR A 55 25.14 -3.49 13.14
N LEU A 56 25.10 -2.41 12.35
CA LEU A 56 25.95 -2.27 11.17
C LEU A 56 27.39 -1.86 11.48
N GLY A 57 27.63 -1.28 12.66
CA GLY A 57 28.90 -0.62 13.00
C GLY A 57 29.15 0.67 12.20
N LEU A 58 28.13 1.22 11.55
CA LEU A 58 28.16 2.41 10.71
C LEU A 58 26.91 3.26 10.97
N SER A 59 27.05 4.58 10.90
CA SER A 59 25.89 5.46 10.96
C SER A 59 25.06 5.39 9.69
N ASP A 60 23.81 4.91 9.82
CA ASP A 60 22.83 4.98 8.76
C ASP A 60 21.85 6.14 9.07
N ALA A 61 21.90 7.19 8.25
CA ALA A 61 21.06 8.38 8.45
C ALA A 61 19.59 8.13 8.05
N TRP A 62 19.29 7.10 7.24
CA TRP A 62 17.96 6.87 6.68
C TRP A 62 17.54 5.39 6.59
N PRO A 63 17.64 4.61 7.68
CA PRO A 63 17.19 3.23 7.66
C PRO A 63 15.68 3.15 7.48
N VAL A 64 15.21 2.08 6.84
CA VAL A 64 13.78 1.82 6.64
C VAL A 64 13.42 0.50 7.33
N VAL A 65 12.56 0.60 8.33
CA VAL A 65 11.99 -0.57 9.02
C VAL A 65 10.69 -0.97 8.30
N ALA A 66 10.58 -2.24 7.94
CA ALA A 66 9.41 -2.74 7.23
C ALA A 66 9.06 -4.17 7.68
N GLU A 67 7.82 -4.58 7.49
CA GLU A 67 7.43 -5.97 7.67
C GLU A 67 8.10 -6.90 6.65
N PRO A 68 8.20 -8.23 6.93
CA PRO A 68 8.70 -9.20 5.96
C PRO A 68 7.81 -9.38 4.75
N TYR A 69 6.49 -9.18 4.91
CA TYR A 69 5.54 -9.31 3.82
C TYR A 69 5.86 -8.33 2.69
N PHE A 70 5.75 -8.82 1.46
CA PHE A 70 5.97 -8.02 0.27
C PHE A 70 5.05 -8.55 -0.84
N ARG A 71 4.31 -7.65 -1.46
CA ARG A 71 3.59 -7.93 -2.70
C ARG A 71 3.78 -6.76 -3.66
N PHE A 72 4.21 -7.06 -4.87
CA PHE A 72 4.39 -6.08 -5.93
C PHE A 72 3.73 -6.59 -7.20
N VAL A 73 2.69 -5.91 -7.66
CA VAL A 73 1.92 -6.24 -8.86
C VAL A 73 2.12 -5.14 -9.88
N ILE A 74 2.40 -5.48 -11.13
CA ILE A 74 2.64 -4.54 -12.24
C ILE A 74 1.87 -5.00 -13.47
N GLU A 75 1.29 -4.06 -14.22
CA GLU A 75 0.75 -4.34 -15.56
C GLU A 75 1.85 -4.78 -16.51
N ASP A 76 1.61 -5.86 -17.26
CA ASP A 76 2.59 -6.38 -18.24
C ASP A 76 2.52 -5.60 -19.58
N ARG A 77 2.86 -4.32 -19.51
CA ARG A 77 2.86 -3.39 -20.66
C ARG A 77 4.25 -2.81 -20.92
N PHE A 78 5.13 -3.61 -21.51
CA PHE A 78 6.53 -3.27 -21.77
C PHE A 78 6.86 -3.40 -23.26
N PRO A 79 6.64 -2.36 -24.09
CA PRO A 79 6.78 -2.43 -25.55
C PRO A 79 8.20 -2.77 -26.03
N HIS A 80 9.22 -2.53 -25.20
CA HIS A 80 10.62 -2.80 -25.52
C HIS A 80 11.22 -3.97 -24.73
N GLY A 81 10.37 -4.85 -24.19
CA GLY A 81 10.78 -5.92 -23.28
C GLY A 81 10.89 -5.46 -21.82
N ARG A 82 10.86 -6.40 -20.89
CA ARG A 82 10.90 -6.14 -19.46
C ARG A 82 11.99 -6.94 -18.75
N PRO A 83 12.53 -6.45 -17.63
CA PRO A 83 13.41 -7.25 -16.79
C PRO A 83 12.64 -8.43 -16.16
N ALA A 84 13.36 -9.51 -15.84
CA ALA A 84 12.80 -10.74 -15.27
C ALA A 84 12.47 -10.57 -13.77
N LEU A 85 11.61 -9.61 -13.40
CA LEU A 85 11.25 -9.25 -12.03
C LEU A 85 10.44 -10.34 -11.33
N GLU A 86 9.75 -11.22 -12.07
CA GLU A 86 9.07 -12.39 -11.53
C GLU A 86 10.00 -13.30 -10.73
N LYS A 87 11.31 -13.32 -11.03
CA LYS A 87 12.31 -14.05 -10.26
C LYS A 87 12.52 -13.49 -8.84
N SER A 88 12.08 -12.26 -8.62
CA SER A 88 12.11 -11.58 -7.31
C SER A 88 10.71 -11.49 -6.68
N GLY A 89 9.73 -12.24 -7.18
CA GLY A 89 8.38 -12.29 -6.63
C GLY A 89 7.44 -11.17 -7.08
N VAL A 90 7.79 -10.45 -8.15
CA VAL A 90 6.87 -9.48 -8.77
C VAL A 90 5.82 -10.22 -9.59
N GLU A 91 4.56 -9.87 -9.42
CA GLU A 91 3.42 -10.40 -10.17
C GLU A 91 3.14 -9.50 -11.38
N PHE A 92 3.08 -10.08 -12.58
CA PHE A 92 2.65 -9.38 -13.78
C PHE A 92 1.20 -9.74 -14.11
N VAL A 93 0.40 -8.72 -14.39
CA VAL A 93 -1.04 -8.84 -14.64
C VAL A 93 -1.46 -7.97 -15.82
N ASP A 94 -2.62 -8.24 -16.40
CA ASP A 94 -3.17 -7.41 -17.48
C ASP A 94 -3.73 -6.09 -16.92
N ASP A 95 -4.30 -6.13 -15.72
CA ASP A 95 -4.92 -4.99 -15.03
C ASP A 95 -4.59 -5.03 -13.53
N VAL A 96 -4.08 -3.92 -13.02
CA VAL A 96 -3.69 -3.79 -11.61
C VAL A 96 -4.82 -3.25 -10.72
N GLU A 97 -5.87 -2.69 -11.31
CA GLU A 97 -6.96 -2.03 -10.59
C GLU A 97 -7.64 -2.93 -9.53
N PRO A 98 -7.95 -4.22 -9.81
CA PRO A 98 -8.51 -5.13 -8.82
C PRO A 98 -7.64 -5.27 -7.55
N TYR A 99 -6.34 -5.32 -7.72
CA TYR A 99 -5.37 -5.43 -6.62
C TYR A 99 -5.24 -4.12 -5.83
N GLU A 100 -5.28 -2.98 -6.51
CA GLU A 100 -5.32 -1.66 -5.87
C GLU A 100 -6.59 -1.52 -5.02
N HIS A 101 -7.75 -1.86 -5.55
CA HIS A 101 -9.04 -1.80 -4.84
C HIS A 101 -9.06 -2.73 -3.63
N MET A 102 -8.59 -3.98 -3.79
CA MET A 102 -8.49 -4.91 -2.67
C MET A 102 -7.62 -4.34 -1.54
N LYS A 103 -6.41 -3.86 -1.87
CA LYS A 103 -5.54 -3.23 -0.87
C LYS A 103 -6.17 -2.00 -0.23
N LEU A 104 -6.75 -1.10 -1.03
CA LEU A 104 -7.36 0.13 -0.52
C LEU A 104 -8.51 -0.17 0.44
N ARG A 105 -9.42 -1.06 0.04
CA ARG A 105 -10.61 -1.37 0.81
C ARG A 105 -10.29 -2.25 2.01
N MET A 106 -9.52 -3.31 1.85
CA MET A 106 -9.27 -4.27 2.94
C MET A 106 -8.14 -3.83 3.87
N LEU A 107 -6.94 -3.50 3.36
CA LEU A 107 -5.82 -3.09 4.21
C LEU A 107 -5.99 -1.66 4.71
N ASN A 108 -6.08 -0.69 3.80
CA ASN A 108 -6.08 0.72 4.18
C ASN A 108 -7.38 1.10 4.92
N GLY A 109 -8.52 0.52 4.52
CA GLY A 109 -9.80 0.69 5.22
C GLY A 109 -9.76 0.15 6.64
N SER A 110 -9.22 -1.06 6.83
CA SER A 110 -9.02 -1.64 8.18
C SER A 110 -8.07 -0.80 9.02
N HIS A 111 -6.95 -0.34 8.46
CA HIS A 111 -6.03 0.56 9.16
C HIS A 111 -6.74 1.82 9.65
N SER A 112 -7.56 2.45 8.80
CA SER A 112 -8.31 3.65 9.19
C SER A 112 -9.31 3.35 10.30
N ALA A 113 -10.03 2.23 10.24
CA ALA A 113 -10.97 1.81 11.27
C ALA A 113 -10.26 1.47 12.59
N ILE A 114 -9.19 0.67 12.54
CA ILE A 114 -8.38 0.31 13.71
C ILE A 114 -7.78 1.57 14.36
N ALA A 115 -7.26 2.49 13.55
CA ALA A 115 -6.69 3.73 14.05
C ALA A 115 -7.74 4.61 14.73
N ALA A 116 -8.93 4.77 14.15
CA ALA A 116 -10.02 5.53 14.76
C ALA A 116 -10.45 4.94 16.11
N ILE A 117 -10.66 3.61 16.18
CA ILE A 117 -10.98 2.93 17.43
C ILE A 117 -9.83 3.09 18.42
N GLY A 118 -8.58 2.84 18.01
CA GLY A 118 -7.40 2.94 18.85
C GLY A 118 -7.23 4.34 19.47
N GLN A 119 -7.53 5.41 18.73
CA GLN A 119 -7.49 6.77 19.27
C GLN A 119 -8.59 7.00 20.32
N ILE A 120 -9.79 6.45 20.14
CA ILE A 120 -10.91 6.60 21.08
C ILE A 120 -10.61 5.88 22.39
N VAL A 121 -10.02 4.67 22.33
CA VAL A 121 -9.78 3.83 23.52
C VAL A 121 -8.31 3.82 23.97
N SER A 122 -7.50 4.74 23.46
CA SER A 122 -6.09 4.95 23.85
C SER A 122 -5.18 3.75 23.62
N LEU A 123 -5.35 3.03 22.52
CA LEU A 123 -4.46 1.96 22.06
C LEU A 123 -3.41 2.52 21.08
N ALA A 124 -2.13 2.40 21.44
CA ALA A 124 -1.06 3.14 20.79
C ALA A 124 -0.69 2.60 19.40
N THR A 125 -0.75 1.27 19.23
CA THR A 125 -0.35 0.61 17.98
C THR A 125 -1.48 -0.20 17.36
N VAL A 126 -1.31 -0.55 16.09
CA VAL A 126 -2.22 -1.48 15.40
C VAL A 126 -2.24 -2.84 16.09
N ALA A 127 -1.08 -3.34 16.54
CA ALA A 127 -0.99 -4.62 17.24
C ALA A 127 -1.74 -4.61 18.58
N ASP A 128 -1.62 -3.52 19.36
CA ASP A 128 -2.39 -3.35 20.61
C ASP A 128 -3.90 -3.38 20.34
N ALA A 129 -4.34 -2.62 19.33
CA ALA A 129 -5.75 -2.60 18.96
C ALA A 129 -6.24 -3.96 18.44
N TRP A 130 -5.41 -4.65 17.66
CA TRP A 130 -5.71 -5.99 17.15
C TRP A 130 -5.78 -7.06 18.25
N ALA A 131 -5.06 -6.88 19.38
CA ALA A 131 -5.17 -7.77 20.54
C ALA A 131 -6.58 -7.75 21.16
N GLU A 132 -7.35 -6.67 20.97
CA GLU A 132 -8.72 -6.55 21.45
C GLU A 132 -9.69 -7.38 20.60
N LYS A 133 -10.44 -8.30 21.24
CA LYS A 133 -11.41 -9.16 20.53
C LYS A 133 -12.48 -8.34 19.80
N THR A 134 -12.97 -7.27 20.41
CA THR A 134 -14.00 -6.40 19.82
C THR A 134 -13.55 -5.72 18.54
N VAL A 135 -12.28 -5.34 18.47
CA VAL A 135 -11.68 -4.78 17.24
C VAL A 135 -11.62 -5.84 16.15
N ARG A 136 -11.14 -7.05 16.46
CA ARG A 136 -11.10 -8.15 15.49
C ARG A 136 -12.49 -8.49 14.96
N ASP A 137 -13.48 -8.63 15.86
CA ASP A 137 -14.87 -8.94 15.49
C ASP A 137 -15.44 -7.86 14.54
N PHE A 138 -15.18 -6.58 14.83
CA PHE A 138 -15.60 -5.48 13.98
C PHE A 138 -14.93 -5.54 12.59
N ILE A 139 -13.63 -5.76 12.54
CA ILE A 139 -12.90 -5.85 11.26
C ILE A 139 -13.34 -7.09 10.46
N ASP A 140 -13.67 -8.20 11.11
CA ASP A 140 -14.20 -9.39 10.44
C ASP A 140 -15.56 -9.13 9.77
N VAL A 141 -16.42 -8.34 10.41
CA VAL A 141 -17.67 -7.87 9.79
C VAL A 141 -17.36 -6.95 8.61
N TYR A 142 -16.47 -5.99 8.81
CA TYR A 142 -16.07 -5.05 7.78
C TYR A 142 -15.52 -5.78 6.54
N TRP A 143 -14.63 -6.74 6.70
CA TRP A 143 -14.08 -7.51 5.57
C TRP A 143 -15.12 -8.34 4.82
N ARG A 144 -16.13 -8.87 5.52
CA ARG A 144 -17.24 -9.57 4.85
C ARG A 144 -18.07 -8.65 3.95
N GLU A 145 -18.31 -7.43 4.38
CA GLU A 145 -19.04 -6.46 3.57
C GLU A 145 -18.21 -5.95 2.39
N VAL A 146 -16.96 -5.57 2.65
CA VAL A 146 -16.00 -5.11 1.62
C VAL A 146 -15.72 -6.21 0.60
N GLY A 147 -15.57 -7.45 1.04
CA GLY A 147 -15.31 -8.59 0.15
C GLY A 147 -16.36 -8.77 -0.94
N ARG A 148 -17.62 -8.37 -0.69
CA ARG A 148 -18.69 -8.41 -1.69
C ARG A 148 -18.55 -7.37 -2.79
N THR A 149 -17.70 -6.37 -2.61
CA THR A 149 -17.45 -5.27 -3.54
C THR A 149 -16.16 -5.43 -4.33
N LEU A 150 -15.40 -6.50 -4.08
CA LEU A 150 -14.15 -6.76 -4.78
C LEU A 150 -14.41 -7.42 -6.12
N ASP A 151 -13.49 -7.19 -7.05
CA ASP A 151 -13.46 -7.88 -8.32
C ASP A 151 -13.21 -9.39 -8.13
N PRO A 152 -13.92 -10.27 -8.85
CA PRO A 152 -13.68 -11.72 -8.80
C PRO A 152 -12.25 -12.16 -9.16
N ALA A 153 -11.45 -11.32 -9.81
CA ALA A 153 -10.06 -11.61 -10.14
C ALA A 153 -9.13 -11.66 -8.92
N VAL A 154 -9.59 -11.21 -7.73
CA VAL A 154 -8.78 -11.20 -6.50
C VAL A 154 -9.45 -12.00 -5.38
N ASP A 155 -8.64 -12.68 -4.55
CA ASP A 155 -9.13 -13.42 -3.38
C ASP A 155 -9.04 -12.57 -2.10
N GLY A 156 -10.17 -11.93 -1.77
CA GLY A 156 -10.29 -11.16 -0.53
C GLY A 156 -10.20 -12.01 0.74
N SER A 157 -10.56 -13.29 0.69
CA SER A 157 -10.51 -14.18 1.86
C SER A 157 -9.07 -14.57 2.20
N GLU A 158 -8.27 -14.91 1.20
CA GLU A 158 -6.84 -15.16 1.36
C GLU A 158 -6.14 -13.89 1.86
N PHE A 159 -6.46 -12.74 1.26
CA PHE A 159 -5.87 -11.47 1.67
C PHE A 159 -6.21 -11.13 3.12
N ALA A 160 -7.45 -11.32 3.57
CA ALA A 160 -7.88 -11.13 4.97
C ALA A 160 -7.11 -12.04 5.93
N ALA A 161 -6.87 -13.31 5.56
CA ALA A 161 -6.09 -14.25 6.37
C ALA A 161 -4.65 -13.75 6.57
N GLY A 162 -4.02 -13.22 5.52
CA GLY A 162 -2.70 -12.57 5.59
C GLY A 162 -2.71 -11.32 6.47
N LEU A 163 -3.73 -10.47 6.35
CA LEU A 163 -3.86 -9.26 7.15
C LEU A 163 -3.98 -9.54 8.66
N ARG A 164 -4.67 -10.62 9.06
CA ARG A 164 -4.73 -11.02 10.47
C ARG A 164 -3.35 -11.25 11.07
N GLN A 165 -2.47 -11.92 10.34
CA GLN A 165 -1.09 -12.18 10.80
C GLN A 165 -0.27 -10.89 10.86
N ARG A 166 -0.41 -10.02 9.85
CA ARG A 166 0.32 -8.75 9.76
C ARG A 166 -0.09 -7.79 10.88
N PHE A 167 -1.39 -7.65 11.17
CA PHE A 167 -1.88 -6.79 12.25
C PHE A 167 -1.53 -7.31 13.65
N ALA A 168 -1.41 -8.62 13.80
CA ALA A 168 -1.00 -9.25 15.06
C ALA A 168 0.49 -9.14 15.36
N ASN A 169 1.32 -8.62 14.44
CA ASN A 169 2.77 -8.58 14.61
C ASN A 169 3.19 -7.46 15.60
N PRO A 170 3.63 -7.81 16.83
CA PRO A 170 4.00 -6.82 17.82
C PRO A 170 5.34 -6.12 17.53
N SER A 171 6.15 -6.70 16.65
CA SER A 171 7.41 -6.08 16.22
C SER A 171 7.21 -4.91 15.26
N LEU A 172 6.00 -4.80 14.69
CA LEU A 172 5.65 -3.73 13.78
C LEU A 172 4.98 -2.59 14.56
N GLN A 173 5.76 -1.62 15.01
CA GLN A 173 5.30 -0.50 15.84
C GLN A 173 4.53 0.57 15.03
N HIS A 174 3.50 0.13 14.29
CA HIS A 174 2.68 1.03 13.47
C HIS A 174 1.67 1.77 14.34
N LYS A 175 1.95 3.05 14.60
CA LYS A 175 1.16 3.88 15.54
C LYS A 175 -0.21 4.25 14.95
N THR A 176 -1.26 4.08 15.75
CA THR A 176 -2.63 4.48 15.39
C THR A 176 -2.73 5.96 15.08
N MET A 177 -2.00 6.83 15.82
CA MET A 177 -1.93 8.27 15.57
C MET A 177 -1.34 8.59 14.18
N GLN A 178 -0.31 7.88 13.74
CA GLN A 178 0.28 8.07 12.41
C GLN A 178 -0.72 7.78 11.29
N ILE A 179 -1.52 6.73 11.45
CA ILE A 179 -2.56 6.36 10.48
C ILE A 179 -3.71 7.37 10.51
N ALA A 180 -4.09 7.84 11.69
CA ALA A 180 -5.22 8.76 11.87
C ALA A 180 -4.92 10.18 11.36
N SER A 181 -3.65 10.58 11.25
CA SER A 181 -3.25 11.97 10.93
C SER A 181 -3.80 12.49 9.59
N ASP A 182 -4.08 11.62 8.63
CA ASP A 182 -4.61 11.98 7.31
C ASP A 182 -5.94 11.28 6.98
N ALA A 183 -6.62 10.72 8.00
CA ALA A 183 -7.87 9.98 7.83
C ALA A 183 -8.97 10.81 7.14
N SER A 184 -9.07 12.11 7.44
CA SER A 184 -10.05 13.01 6.83
C SER A 184 -9.91 13.12 5.31
N GLN A 185 -8.71 12.92 4.78
CA GLN A 185 -8.45 12.92 3.34
C GLN A 185 -8.60 11.53 2.71
N LYS A 186 -8.19 10.48 3.44
CA LYS A 186 -8.15 9.11 2.91
C LYS A 186 -9.51 8.43 2.93
N VAL A 187 -10.26 8.55 4.04
CA VAL A 187 -11.53 7.81 4.22
C VAL A 187 -12.59 8.23 3.22
N PRO A 188 -12.91 9.53 3.02
CA PRO A 188 -13.96 9.93 2.08
C PRO A 188 -13.66 9.55 0.64
N LEU A 189 -12.42 9.77 0.18
CA LEU A 189 -12.06 9.68 -1.24
C LEU A 189 -11.63 8.29 -1.69
N ARG A 190 -11.18 7.43 -0.75
CA ARG A 190 -10.55 6.16 -1.09
C ARG A 190 -11.29 4.92 -0.56
N ILE A 191 -12.18 5.11 0.39
CA ILE A 191 -12.88 4.03 1.08
C ILE A 191 -14.39 4.14 0.94
N LEU A 192 -14.95 5.35 1.12
CA LEU A 192 -16.40 5.57 1.05
C LEU A 192 -16.90 5.84 -0.37
N SER A 193 -16.06 6.38 -1.24
CA SER A 193 -16.38 6.69 -2.64
C SER A 193 -15.22 6.29 -3.55
N PRO A 194 -14.86 5.01 -3.61
CA PRO A 194 -13.80 4.52 -4.47
C PRO A 194 -14.23 4.50 -5.94
#